data_75043e91229eec53cec5b76b8598090a
#
_entry.id   75043e91229eec53cec5b76b8598090a
#
_cell.length_a   1.000
_cell.length_b   1.000
_cell.length_c   1.000
_cell.angle_alpha   90.00
_cell.angle_beta   90.00
_cell.angle_gamma   90.00
#
_symmetry.space_group_name_H-M   'P 1'
#
loop_
_entity.id
_entity.type
_entity.pdbx_description
1 polymer ?
#
loop_
_entity_poly.entity_id
_entity_poly.type
_entity_poly.pdbx_seq_one_letter_code
_entity_poly.pdbx_strand_id
1 'polypeptide(L)'
;QEKLAKLQKRLSELHNVIYRKKIPVIIAYEGWDAAGKGGNIKRIASALDARGYEVHPIASPEPYEKNRHFLWRFWTRLPKSGHVAIFDRSWYGRVMVERIEGFCSEDEWKRAYREINEMESELAAAGDIVIKFWMQIDKDEQERRFKERQENPAKQWKITDEDWRNRAKWDEYEKAVDEMLVRTSTSYAPWVIVEANN
;
A
#
# COMPACT_ATOMS: atom_id res chain seq x y z
N GLN A 1 6.52 11.16 -21.08
CA GLN A 1 5.73 12.25 -20.46
C GLN A 1 4.32 12.34 -21.07
N GLU A 2 4.16 12.31 -22.40
CA GLU A 2 2.86 12.40 -23.08
C GLU A 2 1.89 11.27 -22.68
N LYS A 3 2.37 10.03 -22.58
CA LYS A 3 1.55 8.88 -22.14
C LYS A 3 1.03 9.08 -20.71
N LEU A 4 1.87 9.58 -19.80
CA LEU A 4 1.45 9.87 -18.42
C LEU A 4 0.34 10.92 -18.38
N ALA A 5 0.49 12.01 -19.11
CA ALA A 5 -0.53 13.06 -19.17
C ALA A 5 -1.88 12.55 -19.69
N LYS A 6 -1.87 11.70 -20.72
CA LYS A 6 -3.10 11.05 -21.22
C LYS A 6 -3.77 10.17 -20.17
N LEU A 7 -2.97 9.38 -19.44
CA LEU A 7 -3.49 8.53 -18.38
C LEU A 7 -4.03 9.33 -17.18
N GLN A 8 -3.36 10.42 -16.80
CA GLN A 8 -3.84 11.32 -15.75
C GLN A 8 -5.14 12.01 -16.15
N LYS A 9 -5.29 12.45 -17.41
CA LYS A 9 -6.55 12.98 -17.92
C LYS A 9 -7.67 11.92 -17.81
N ARG A 10 -7.40 10.69 -18.24
CA ARG A 10 -8.37 9.59 -18.14
C ARG A 10 -8.74 9.27 -16.70
N LEU A 11 -7.77 9.30 -15.79
CA LEU A 11 -8.00 9.08 -14.36
C LEU A 11 -8.89 10.19 -13.77
N SER A 12 -8.69 11.44 -14.15
CA SER A 12 -9.56 12.56 -13.75
C SER A 12 -11.00 12.38 -14.24
N GLU A 13 -11.19 11.93 -15.49
CA GLU A 13 -12.51 11.61 -16.02
C GLU A 13 -13.20 10.48 -15.24
N LEU A 14 -12.46 9.42 -14.92
CA LEU A 14 -12.95 8.30 -14.11
C LEU A 14 -13.30 8.74 -12.68
N HIS A 15 -12.49 9.64 -12.09
CA HIS A 15 -12.78 10.19 -10.78
C HIS A 15 -14.15 10.89 -10.73
N ASN A 16 -14.47 11.67 -11.77
CA ASN A 16 -15.79 12.29 -11.90
C ASN A 16 -16.93 11.25 -12.01
N VAL A 17 -16.67 10.13 -12.69
CA VAL A 17 -17.64 9.02 -12.78
C VAL A 17 -17.85 8.37 -11.41
N ILE A 18 -16.76 8.08 -10.70
CA ILE A 18 -16.77 7.52 -9.33
C ILE A 18 -17.61 8.40 -8.41
N TYR A 19 -17.35 9.71 -8.42
CA TYR A 19 -18.07 10.68 -7.58
C TYR A 19 -19.57 10.68 -7.89
N ARG A 20 -19.95 10.78 -9.16
CA ARG A 20 -21.37 10.82 -9.58
C ARG A 20 -22.11 9.53 -9.30
N LYS A 21 -21.45 8.37 -9.50
CA LYS A 21 -22.03 7.05 -9.25
C LYS A 21 -21.92 6.62 -7.80
N LYS A 22 -21.32 7.43 -6.94
CA LYS A 22 -21.12 7.18 -5.51
C LYS A 22 -20.40 5.86 -5.22
N ILE A 23 -19.40 5.52 -6.04
CA ILE A 23 -18.61 4.30 -5.90
C ILE A 23 -17.42 4.61 -4.98
N PRO A 24 -17.28 3.93 -3.81
CA PRO A 24 -16.08 4.04 -3.00
C PRO A 24 -14.90 3.33 -3.67
N VAL A 25 -13.71 3.91 -3.62
CA VAL A 25 -12.49 3.29 -4.15
C VAL A 25 -11.41 3.27 -3.09
N ILE A 26 -10.80 2.11 -2.89
CA ILE A 26 -9.72 1.88 -1.96
C ILE A 26 -8.48 1.47 -2.75
N ILE A 27 -7.37 2.18 -2.57
CA ILE A 27 -6.10 1.87 -3.21
C ILE A 27 -5.08 1.59 -2.13
N ALA A 28 -4.59 0.36 -2.05
CA ALA A 28 -3.55 -0.06 -1.12
C ALA A 28 -2.21 -0.15 -1.83
N TYR A 29 -1.22 0.55 -1.31
CA TYR A 29 0.15 0.52 -1.78
C TYR A 29 1.04 -0.26 -0.82
N GLU A 30 1.67 -1.30 -1.34
CA GLU A 30 2.75 -2.03 -0.70
C GLU A 30 3.96 -2.11 -1.63
N GLY A 31 5.08 -2.55 -1.14
CA GLY A 31 6.31 -2.71 -1.93
C GLY A 31 7.56 -2.49 -1.11
N TRP A 32 8.68 -2.83 -1.71
CA TRP A 32 9.99 -2.68 -1.08
C TRP A 32 10.26 -1.24 -0.63
N ASP A 33 11.10 -1.08 0.40
CA ASP A 33 11.58 0.23 0.77
C ASP A 33 12.36 0.85 -0.39
N ALA A 34 12.18 2.15 -0.60
CA ALA A 34 12.65 2.88 -1.77
C ALA A 34 12.05 2.49 -3.14
N ALA A 35 11.07 1.60 -3.22
CA ALA A 35 10.44 1.22 -4.49
C ALA A 35 9.61 2.34 -5.17
N GLY A 36 9.45 3.50 -4.54
CA GLY A 36 8.79 4.65 -5.16
C GLY A 36 7.30 4.78 -4.89
N LYS A 37 6.78 4.12 -3.84
CA LYS A 37 5.36 4.22 -3.42
C LYS A 37 4.86 5.66 -3.39
N GLY A 38 5.49 6.53 -2.61
CA GLY A 38 5.07 7.94 -2.49
C GLY A 38 5.12 8.73 -3.80
N GLY A 39 6.08 8.42 -4.68
CA GLY A 39 6.15 9.04 -6.02
C GLY A 39 5.01 8.60 -6.92
N ASN A 40 4.59 7.34 -6.84
CA ASN A 40 3.46 6.81 -7.58
C ASN A 40 2.14 7.39 -7.04
N ILE A 41 1.95 7.41 -5.73
CA ILE A 41 0.79 8.03 -5.05
C ILE A 41 0.65 9.50 -5.49
N LYS A 42 1.75 10.26 -5.49
CA LYS A 42 1.73 11.66 -5.94
C LYS A 42 1.24 11.81 -7.38
N ARG A 43 1.64 10.91 -8.29
CA ARG A 43 1.22 10.95 -9.70
C ARG A 43 -0.27 10.64 -9.86
N ILE A 44 -0.82 9.73 -9.06
CA ILE A 44 -2.26 9.44 -9.04
C ILE A 44 -3.01 10.62 -8.41
N ALA A 45 -2.62 11.05 -7.23
CA ALA A 45 -3.28 12.12 -6.49
C ALA A 45 -3.35 13.43 -7.29
N SER A 46 -2.32 13.74 -8.08
CA SER A 46 -2.31 14.95 -8.93
C SER A 46 -3.35 14.95 -10.04
N ALA A 47 -3.95 13.80 -10.35
CA ALA A 47 -5.03 13.68 -11.34
C ALA A 47 -6.43 13.68 -10.71
N LEU A 48 -6.53 13.69 -9.39
CA LEU A 48 -7.79 13.64 -8.65
C LEU A 48 -8.15 15.02 -8.08
N ASP A 49 -9.45 15.29 -7.90
CA ASP A 49 -9.91 16.47 -7.16
C ASP A 49 -9.58 16.28 -5.66
N ALA A 50 -8.92 17.26 -5.07
CA ALA A 50 -8.47 17.21 -3.67
C ALA A 50 -9.61 16.98 -2.65
N ARG A 51 -10.84 17.30 -3.00
CA ARG A 51 -12.03 17.06 -2.17
C ARG A 51 -12.55 15.63 -2.26
N GLY A 52 -12.12 14.88 -3.25
CA GLY A 52 -12.62 13.54 -3.58
C GLY A 52 -11.69 12.41 -3.18
N TYR A 53 -10.54 12.68 -2.57
CA TYR A 53 -9.64 11.64 -2.09
C TYR A 53 -8.97 12.00 -0.77
N GLU A 54 -8.47 10.97 -0.09
CA GLU A 54 -7.66 11.11 1.10
C GLU A 54 -6.48 10.13 1.03
N VAL A 55 -5.29 10.58 1.43
CA VAL A 55 -4.10 9.73 1.55
C VAL A 55 -3.85 9.43 3.01
N HIS A 56 -3.79 8.15 3.35
CA HIS A 56 -3.51 7.66 4.68
C HIS A 56 -2.09 7.08 4.76
N PRO A 57 -1.09 7.84 5.24
CA PRO A 57 0.22 7.27 5.55
C PRO A 57 0.10 6.39 6.80
N ILE A 58 0.39 5.10 6.67
CA ILE A 58 0.27 4.13 7.75
C ILE A 58 1.63 3.93 8.42
N ALA A 59 1.73 4.32 9.65
CA ALA A 59 2.86 4.09 10.55
C ALA A 59 2.54 3.01 11.59
N SER A 60 3.42 2.83 12.56
CA SER A 60 3.17 1.98 13.73
C SER A 60 1.84 2.35 14.40
N PRO A 61 1.07 1.38 14.90
CA PRO A 61 -0.21 1.68 15.52
C PRO A 61 -0.03 2.51 16.80
N GLU A 62 -0.90 3.49 16.97
CA GLU A 62 -0.99 4.31 18.19
C GLU A 62 -1.45 3.46 19.40
N PRO A 63 -1.18 3.88 20.64
CA PRO A 63 -1.55 3.09 21.83
C PRO A 63 -3.04 2.71 21.87
N TYR A 64 -3.93 3.58 21.46
CA TYR A 64 -5.37 3.30 21.44
C TYR A 64 -5.76 2.33 20.30
N GLU A 65 -4.98 2.24 19.21
CA GLU A 65 -5.18 1.30 18.12
C GLU A 65 -4.71 -0.12 18.51
N LYS A 66 -3.62 -0.23 19.29
CA LYS A 66 -3.04 -1.51 19.75
C LYS A 66 -4.01 -2.35 20.59
N ASN A 67 -4.94 -1.72 21.29
CA ASN A 67 -5.94 -2.40 22.13
C ASN A 67 -7.18 -2.87 21.34
N ARG A 68 -7.12 -2.82 20.00
CA ARG A 68 -8.20 -3.21 19.09
C ARG A 68 -7.70 -4.23 18.07
N HIS A 69 -8.64 -4.89 17.40
CA HIS A 69 -8.29 -5.74 16.27
C HIS A 69 -7.48 -4.95 15.23
N PHE A 70 -6.43 -5.54 14.66
CA PHE A 70 -5.50 -4.81 13.78
C PHE A 70 -6.16 -4.17 12.56
N LEU A 71 -7.27 -4.73 12.07
CA LEU A 71 -8.04 -4.15 10.95
C LEU A 71 -8.88 -2.94 11.37
N TRP A 72 -9.16 -2.74 12.66
CA TRP A 72 -10.01 -1.65 13.11
C TRP A 72 -9.54 -0.28 12.64
N ARG A 73 -8.25 0.00 12.72
CA ARG A 73 -7.65 1.26 12.29
C ARG A 73 -7.83 1.55 10.80
N PHE A 74 -8.01 0.52 9.98
CA PHE A 74 -8.24 0.64 8.55
C PHE A 74 -9.72 0.82 8.25
N TRP A 75 -10.60 0.11 8.96
CA TRP A 75 -12.05 0.32 8.85
C TRP A 75 -12.45 1.76 9.13
N THR A 76 -11.83 2.42 10.10
CA THR A 76 -12.11 3.82 10.44
C THR A 76 -11.62 4.82 9.39
N ARG A 77 -10.82 4.38 8.43
CA ARG A 77 -10.25 5.19 7.35
C ARG A 77 -10.81 4.86 5.96
N LEU A 78 -11.84 4.03 5.89
CA LEU A 78 -12.48 3.70 4.63
C LEU A 78 -13.16 4.94 4.01
N PRO A 79 -13.20 5.02 2.66
CA PRO A 79 -13.77 6.17 1.99
C PRO A 79 -15.30 6.18 2.11
N LYS A 80 -15.87 7.36 2.17
CA LYS A 80 -17.30 7.50 1.95
C LYS A 80 -17.66 7.31 0.47
N SER A 81 -18.92 7.06 0.18
CA SER A 81 -19.43 6.86 -1.17
C SER A 81 -18.95 7.94 -2.15
N GLY A 82 -18.41 7.53 -3.28
CA GLY A 82 -17.91 8.41 -4.33
C GLY A 82 -16.53 9.01 -4.07
N HIS A 83 -15.81 8.56 -3.05
CA HIS A 83 -14.48 9.05 -2.68
C HIS A 83 -13.43 7.96 -2.79
N VAL A 84 -12.17 8.38 -2.81
CA VAL A 84 -11.00 7.50 -2.94
C VAL A 84 -10.16 7.57 -1.66
N ALA A 85 -9.90 6.44 -1.03
CA ALA A 85 -8.90 6.33 0.03
C ALA A 85 -7.64 5.68 -0.53
N ILE A 86 -6.49 6.32 -0.35
CA ILE A 86 -5.18 5.81 -0.76
C ILE A 86 -4.38 5.49 0.49
N PHE A 87 -4.05 4.22 0.69
CA PHE A 87 -3.24 3.76 1.81
C PHE A 87 -1.77 3.64 1.38
N ASP A 88 -0.89 4.47 1.94
CA ASP A 88 0.56 4.32 1.82
C ASP A 88 1.03 3.39 2.95
N ARG A 89 1.29 2.13 2.62
CA ARG A 89 1.24 0.95 3.48
C ARG A 89 -0.18 0.66 3.96
N SER A 90 -0.44 -0.59 4.36
CA SER A 90 -1.81 -1.03 4.58
C SER A 90 -1.88 -2.13 5.66
N TRP A 91 -3.04 -2.78 5.73
CA TRP A 91 -3.28 -3.95 6.58
C TRP A 91 -2.35 -5.14 6.28
N TYR A 92 -1.73 -5.16 5.12
CA TYR A 92 -0.75 -6.18 4.75
C TYR A 92 0.55 -6.13 5.57
N GLY A 93 0.81 -5.04 6.28
CA GLY A 93 1.89 -4.96 7.27
C GLY A 93 1.87 -6.09 8.30
N ARG A 94 0.67 -6.62 8.66
CA ARG A 94 0.49 -7.75 9.57
C ARG A 94 1.21 -9.01 9.11
N VAL A 95 1.19 -9.31 7.81
CA VAL A 95 1.79 -10.52 7.23
C VAL A 95 3.20 -10.29 6.67
N MET A 96 3.72 -9.08 6.74
CA MET A 96 5.07 -8.69 6.34
C MET A 96 5.89 -8.16 7.52
N VAL A 97 5.92 -6.86 7.73
CA VAL A 97 6.79 -6.25 8.75
C VAL A 97 6.46 -6.72 10.17
N GLU A 98 5.20 -6.82 10.53
CA GLU A 98 4.83 -7.26 11.88
C GLU A 98 5.19 -8.73 12.13
N ARG A 99 5.03 -9.59 11.10
CA ARG A 99 5.48 -10.99 11.11
C ARG A 99 6.99 -11.08 11.25
N ILE A 100 7.75 -10.39 10.39
CA ILE A 100 9.22 -10.49 10.31
C ILE A 100 9.90 -9.89 11.55
N GLU A 101 9.37 -8.78 12.06
CA GLU A 101 9.92 -8.10 13.22
C GLU A 101 9.39 -8.65 14.57
N GLY A 102 8.47 -9.61 14.52
CA GLY A 102 7.91 -10.22 15.74
C GLY A 102 6.98 -9.27 16.52
N PHE A 103 6.32 -8.33 15.85
CA PHE A 103 5.36 -7.41 16.47
C PHE A 103 3.98 -8.01 16.66
N CYS A 104 3.76 -9.20 16.13
CA CYS A 104 2.59 -10.03 16.37
C CYS A 104 3.00 -11.51 16.52
N SER A 105 2.14 -12.31 17.12
CA SER A 105 2.35 -13.74 17.27
C SER A 105 2.19 -14.50 15.94
N GLU A 106 2.67 -15.73 15.89
CA GLU A 106 2.54 -16.61 14.73
C GLU A 106 1.07 -16.88 14.39
N ASP A 107 0.24 -17.12 15.39
CA ASP A 107 -1.20 -17.33 15.20
C ASP A 107 -1.90 -16.09 14.64
N GLU A 108 -1.48 -14.90 15.05
CA GLU A 108 -2.06 -13.65 14.57
C GLU A 108 -1.77 -13.40 13.08
N TRP A 109 -0.51 -13.54 12.64
CA TRP A 109 -0.23 -13.31 11.22
C TRP A 109 -0.74 -14.44 10.32
N LYS A 110 -0.76 -15.68 10.80
CA LYS A 110 -1.36 -16.81 10.04
C LYS A 110 -2.86 -16.62 9.84
N ARG A 111 -3.56 -16.18 10.87
CA ARG A 111 -5.00 -15.87 10.81
C ARG A 111 -5.30 -14.68 9.90
N ALA A 112 -4.39 -13.69 9.86
CA ALA A 112 -4.58 -12.43 9.17
C ALA A 112 -4.86 -12.59 7.65
N TYR A 113 -4.31 -13.62 7.00
CA TYR A 113 -4.62 -13.88 5.58
C TYR A 113 -6.12 -14.06 5.33
N ARG A 114 -6.78 -14.85 6.18
CA ARG A 114 -8.22 -15.05 6.10
C ARG A 114 -8.97 -13.75 6.41
N GLU A 115 -8.62 -13.10 7.50
CA GLU A 115 -9.27 -11.88 7.98
C GLU A 115 -9.18 -10.75 6.93
N ILE A 116 -8.04 -10.60 6.26
CA ILE A 116 -7.84 -9.64 5.17
C ILE A 116 -8.73 -9.99 3.96
N ASN A 117 -8.73 -11.25 3.54
CA ASN A 117 -9.55 -11.69 2.40
C ASN A 117 -11.03 -11.52 2.68
N GLU A 118 -11.49 -11.82 3.91
CA GLU A 118 -12.87 -11.61 4.33
C GLU A 118 -13.25 -10.13 4.30
N MET A 119 -12.39 -9.25 4.85
CA MET A 119 -12.60 -7.79 4.81
C MET A 119 -12.72 -7.28 3.37
N GLU A 120 -11.79 -7.64 2.49
CA GLU A 120 -11.79 -7.21 1.09
C GLU A 120 -12.99 -7.76 0.32
N SER A 121 -13.42 -9.00 0.64
CA SER A 121 -14.62 -9.62 0.07
C SER A 121 -15.88 -8.87 0.46
N GLU A 122 -16.03 -8.49 1.72
CA GLU A 122 -17.16 -7.72 2.22
C GLU A 122 -17.23 -6.34 1.56
N LEU A 123 -16.11 -5.65 1.45
CA LEU A 123 -16.02 -4.35 0.76
C LEU A 123 -16.41 -4.47 -0.71
N ALA A 124 -15.87 -5.46 -1.42
CA ALA A 124 -16.22 -5.70 -2.82
C ALA A 124 -17.71 -6.06 -3.01
N ALA A 125 -18.26 -6.87 -2.11
CA ALA A 125 -19.70 -7.21 -2.12
C ALA A 125 -20.59 -5.99 -1.83
N ALA A 126 -20.11 -5.03 -1.05
CA ALA A 126 -20.78 -3.76 -0.80
C ALA A 126 -20.70 -2.78 -1.99
N GLY A 127 -19.91 -3.09 -3.01
CA GLY A 127 -19.73 -2.27 -4.20
C GLY A 127 -18.49 -1.38 -4.21
N ASP A 128 -17.61 -1.54 -3.24
CA ASP A 128 -16.33 -0.85 -3.20
C ASP A 128 -15.37 -1.45 -4.24
N ILE A 129 -14.55 -0.62 -4.84
CA ILE A 129 -13.46 -1.06 -5.70
C ILE A 129 -12.18 -1.10 -4.86
N VAL A 130 -11.59 -2.28 -4.73
CA VAL A 130 -10.32 -2.49 -4.01
C VAL A 130 -9.21 -2.74 -5.02
N ILE A 131 -8.21 -1.86 -5.05
CA ILE A 131 -7.04 -1.93 -5.92
C ILE A 131 -5.81 -2.08 -5.05
N LYS A 132 -4.95 -3.06 -5.35
CA LYS A 132 -3.73 -3.33 -4.60
C LYS A 132 -2.52 -3.28 -5.52
N PHE A 133 -1.55 -2.43 -5.18
CA PHE A 133 -0.29 -2.31 -5.90
C PHE A 133 0.87 -2.83 -5.05
N TRP A 134 1.63 -3.76 -5.63
CA TRP A 134 2.95 -4.13 -5.14
C TRP A 134 4.02 -3.45 -5.98
N MET A 135 4.77 -2.52 -5.38
CA MET A 135 5.88 -1.83 -6.06
C MET A 135 7.15 -2.69 -5.96
N GLN A 136 7.52 -3.28 -7.09
CA GLN A 136 8.62 -4.23 -7.19
C GLN A 136 9.89 -3.55 -7.69
N ILE A 137 10.96 -3.69 -6.93
CA ILE A 137 12.35 -3.44 -7.34
C ILE A 137 13.20 -4.63 -6.93
N ASP A 138 14.35 -4.78 -7.57
CA ASP A 138 15.34 -5.75 -7.13
C ASP A 138 16.22 -5.21 -5.97
N LYS A 139 16.99 -6.11 -5.37
CA LYS A 139 17.83 -5.81 -4.21
C LYS A 139 18.93 -4.79 -4.54
N ASP A 140 19.50 -4.86 -5.74
CA ASP A 140 20.58 -3.97 -6.16
C ASP A 140 20.06 -2.55 -6.42
N GLU A 141 18.91 -2.43 -7.05
CA GLU A 141 18.25 -1.14 -7.25
C GLU A 141 17.85 -0.49 -5.92
N GLN A 142 17.39 -1.28 -4.94
CA GLN A 142 17.11 -0.75 -3.60
C GLN A 142 18.37 -0.15 -2.97
N GLU A 143 19.50 -0.87 -3.04
CA GLU A 143 20.77 -0.37 -2.48
C GLU A 143 21.25 0.91 -3.17
N ARG A 144 21.17 0.94 -4.48
CA ARG A 144 21.49 2.14 -5.28
C ARG A 144 20.67 3.34 -4.82
N ARG A 145 19.35 3.15 -4.63
CA ARG A 145 18.44 4.22 -4.16
C ARG A 145 18.70 4.62 -2.71
N PHE A 146 19.07 3.69 -1.85
CA PHE A 146 19.46 3.99 -0.48
C PHE A 146 20.70 4.88 -0.44
N LYS A 147 21.75 4.53 -1.20
CA LYS A 147 22.97 5.34 -1.33
C LYS A 147 22.67 6.74 -1.88
N GLU A 148 21.86 6.82 -2.96
CA GLU A 148 21.43 8.12 -3.52
C GLU A 148 20.70 8.99 -2.48
N ARG A 149 19.87 8.40 -1.62
CA ARG A 149 19.20 9.15 -0.54
C ARG A 149 20.17 9.65 0.52
N GLN A 150 21.17 8.84 0.90
CA GLN A 150 22.18 9.23 1.88
C GLN A 150 23.06 10.37 1.38
N GLU A 151 23.40 10.38 0.09
CA GLU A 151 24.23 11.40 -0.54
C GLU A 151 23.48 12.71 -0.81
N ASN A 152 22.16 12.69 -0.89
CA ASN A 152 21.36 13.87 -1.20
C ASN A 152 20.77 14.51 0.06
N PRO A 153 21.24 15.71 0.48
CA PRO A 153 20.76 16.39 1.69
C PRO A 153 19.23 16.58 1.74
N ALA A 154 18.58 16.76 0.59
CA ALA A 154 17.12 16.91 0.49
C ALA A 154 16.36 15.59 0.68
N LYS A 155 17.06 14.45 0.65
CA LYS A 155 16.46 13.12 0.74
C LYS A 155 16.94 12.30 1.94
N GLN A 156 17.97 12.75 2.67
CA GLN A 156 18.55 12.03 3.81
C GLN A 156 17.53 11.65 4.88
N TRP A 157 16.54 12.49 5.11
CA TRP A 157 15.46 12.20 6.06
C TRP A 157 14.57 11.01 5.67
N LYS A 158 14.68 10.51 4.43
CA LYS A 158 13.91 9.36 3.90
C LYS A 158 14.62 8.03 4.08
N ILE A 159 15.80 8.01 4.64
CA ILE A 159 16.56 6.79 4.91
C ILE A 159 16.89 6.72 6.39
N THR A 160 16.63 5.58 6.99
CA THR A 160 16.82 5.30 8.40
C THR A 160 17.55 3.99 8.61
N ASP A 161 18.02 3.73 9.83
CA ASP A 161 18.61 2.44 10.18
C ASP A 161 17.61 1.28 10.03
N GLU A 162 16.30 1.56 10.10
CA GLU A 162 15.25 0.57 9.87
C GLU A 162 15.27 0.06 8.43
N ASP A 163 15.47 0.94 7.45
CA ASP A 163 15.57 0.54 6.03
C ASP A 163 16.72 -0.46 5.81
N TRP A 164 17.86 -0.24 6.43
CA TRP A 164 19.00 -1.14 6.35
C TRP A 164 18.78 -2.46 7.10
N ARG A 165 18.10 -2.44 8.25
CA ARG A 165 17.72 -3.66 8.97
C ARG A 165 16.75 -4.50 8.14
N ASN A 166 15.73 -3.87 7.54
CA ASN A 166 14.77 -4.55 6.66
C ASN A 166 15.50 -5.19 5.47
N ARG A 167 16.44 -4.46 4.86
CA ARG A 167 17.26 -4.98 3.76
C ARG A 167 18.11 -6.19 4.18
N ALA A 168 18.64 -6.20 5.39
CA ALA A 168 19.40 -7.34 5.90
C ALA A 168 18.57 -8.64 5.98
N LYS A 169 17.24 -8.52 6.13
CA LYS A 169 16.27 -9.61 6.14
C LYS A 169 15.58 -9.83 4.79
N TRP A 170 16.19 -9.40 3.68
CA TRP A 170 15.58 -9.45 2.34
C TRP A 170 14.94 -10.79 2.02
N ASP A 171 15.65 -11.89 2.25
CA ASP A 171 15.18 -13.24 1.90
C ASP A 171 13.97 -13.68 2.73
N GLU A 172 13.85 -13.20 3.98
CA GLU A 172 12.68 -13.44 4.83
C GLU A 172 11.48 -12.62 4.34
N TYR A 173 11.73 -11.35 3.99
CA TYR A 173 10.68 -10.50 3.39
C TYR A 173 10.22 -11.03 2.04
N GLU A 174 11.12 -11.48 1.18
CA GLU A 174 10.78 -12.05 -0.13
C GLU A 174 9.83 -13.25 0.00
N LYS A 175 10.13 -14.19 0.91
CA LYS A 175 9.24 -15.31 1.21
C LYS A 175 7.86 -14.87 1.74
N ALA A 176 7.84 -13.87 2.63
CA ALA A 176 6.59 -13.34 3.16
C ALA A 176 5.77 -12.63 2.08
N VAL A 177 6.42 -11.89 1.19
CA VAL A 177 5.78 -11.22 0.04
C VAL A 177 5.19 -12.23 -0.92
N ASP A 178 5.95 -13.26 -1.32
CA ASP A 178 5.48 -14.31 -2.21
C ASP A 178 4.25 -15.02 -1.62
N GLU A 179 4.30 -15.37 -0.34
CA GLU A 179 3.16 -15.98 0.35
C GLU A 179 1.95 -15.05 0.37
N MET A 180 2.15 -13.76 0.68
CA MET A 180 1.11 -12.76 0.66
C MET A 180 0.46 -12.62 -0.71
N LEU A 181 1.25 -12.48 -1.76
CA LEU A 181 0.76 -12.33 -3.12
C LEU A 181 -0.08 -13.55 -3.54
N VAL A 182 0.40 -14.77 -3.26
CA VAL A 182 -0.30 -16.01 -3.61
C VAL A 182 -1.60 -16.16 -2.81
N ARG A 183 -1.58 -15.90 -1.49
CA ARG A 183 -2.72 -16.17 -0.61
C ARG A 183 -3.80 -15.09 -0.66
N THR A 184 -3.48 -13.90 -1.14
CA THR A 184 -4.41 -12.76 -1.10
C THR A 184 -4.72 -12.12 -2.45
N SER A 185 -4.20 -12.67 -3.56
CA SER A 185 -4.59 -12.24 -4.91
C SER A 185 -5.90 -12.91 -5.29
N THR A 186 -7.01 -12.31 -4.90
CA THR A 186 -8.34 -12.84 -5.12
C THR A 186 -8.96 -12.31 -6.42
N SER A 187 -10.05 -12.92 -6.89
CA SER A 187 -10.76 -12.48 -8.10
C SER A 187 -11.39 -11.09 -7.95
N TYR A 188 -11.78 -10.71 -6.74
CA TYR A 188 -12.41 -9.42 -6.43
C TYR A 188 -11.38 -8.32 -6.06
N ALA A 189 -10.17 -8.69 -5.65
CA ALA A 189 -9.09 -7.77 -5.31
C ALA A 189 -7.71 -8.38 -5.64
N PRO A 190 -7.36 -8.52 -6.93
CA PRO A 190 -6.07 -9.06 -7.32
C PRO A 190 -4.95 -8.06 -7.05
N TRP A 191 -3.74 -8.59 -6.80
CA TRP A 191 -2.54 -7.78 -6.77
C TRP A 191 -2.11 -7.36 -8.18
N VAL A 192 -1.75 -6.10 -8.32
CA VAL A 192 -1.07 -5.57 -9.50
C VAL A 192 0.38 -5.32 -9.16
N ILE A 193 1.27 -6.10 -9.76
CA ILE A 193 2.72 -5.94 -9.59
C ILE A 193 3.19 -4.84 -10.52
N VAL A 194 3.80 -3.81 -9.96
CA VAL A 194 4.33 -2.66 -10.69
C VAL A 194 5.85 -2.73 -10.69
N GLU A 195 6.44 -3.00 -11.85
CA GLU A 195 7.89 -2.94 -12.03
C GLU A 195 8.36 -1.50 -11.87
N ALA A 196 9.28 -1.28 -10.94
CA ALA A 196 9.68 0.06 -10.52
C ALA A 196 11.20 0.28 -10.52
N ASN A 197 11.96 -0.54 -11.25
CA ASN A 197 13.41 -0.38 -11.43
C ASN A 197 13.78 0.87 -12.27
N ASN A 198 12.84 1.42 -13.06
CA ASN A 198 13.07 2.56 -13.96
C ASN A 198 12.50 3.87 -13.39
#